data_2fcd1e15126d6858dae2cbdd99bf86c6
#
_entry.id   2fcd1e15126d6858dae2cbdd99bf86c6
#
_cell.length_a   1.000
_cell.length_b   1.000
_cell.length_c   1.000
_cell.angle_alpha   90.00
_cell.angle_beta   90.00
_cell.angle_gamma   90.00
#
_symmetry.space_group_name_H-M   'P 1'
#
loop_
_entity.id
_entity.type
_entity.pdbx_description
1 polymer ?
#
loop_
_entity_poly.entity_id
_entity_poly.type
_entity_poly.pdbx_seq_one_letter_code
_entity_poly.pdbx_strand_id
1 'polypeptide(L)'
;GDDVFPSFRANGEFYFSSNGHPGMGGLDLFQAEQDSTGQWTLTNLGYPMNSAGDDFGMTFEGLHNRGFFSTNRGNGRGWDQIMSFECPEIVQSIKGWVYEKDGYELPEALVYMVGNDGTNLKLSVRSDGSFVQEVKPHVDYVLLGTCKGYLNHKQEISIDTSSVSRE
;
A
#
# COMPACT_ATOMS: atom_id res chain seq x y z
N GLY A 1 18.55 -23.91 -4.85
CA GLY A 1 17.58 -23.89 -3.74
C GLY A 1 16.24 -24.43 -4.19
N ASP A 2 15.37 -24.60 -3.25
CA ASP A 2 14.01 -25.09 -3.48
C ASP A 2 13.05 -23.90 -3.34
N ASP A 3 12.10 -23.79 -4.26
CA ASP A 3 10.99 -22.84 -4.23
C ASP A 3 9.72 -23.67 -3.99
N VAL A 4 9.05 -23.42 -2.87
CA VAL A 4 7.96 -24.26 -2.35
C VAL A 4 6.79 -23.42 -1.82
N PHE A 5 5.65 -24.05 -1.60
CA PHE A 5 4.45 -23.45 -1.02
C PHE A 5 3.95 -22.20 -1.77
N PRO A 6 3.73 -22.30 -3.11
CA PRO A 6 3.19 -21.16 -3.86
C PRO A 6 1.76 -20.82 -3.41
N SER A 7 1.47 -19.54 -3.27
CA SER A 7 0.16 -19.01 -2.87
C SER A 7 -0.18 -17.77 -3.69
N PHE A 8 -1.36 -17.77 -4.34
CA PHE A 8 -1.88 -16.61 -5.06
C PHE A 8 -3.04 -16.00 -4.29
N ARG A 9 -3.05 -14.68 -4.20
CA ARG A 9 -4.20 -13.93 -3.72
C ARG A 9 -5.15 -13.59 -4.87
N ALA A 10 -6.41 -13.32 -4.54
CA ALA A 10 -7.42 -12.91 -5.53
C ALA A 10 -7.09 -11.58 -6.24
N ASN A 11 -6.26 -10.73 -5.66
CA ASN A 11 -5.77 -9.49 -6.25
C ASN A 11 -4.57 -9.68 -7.20
N GLY A 12 -4.09 -10.92 -7.39
CA GLY A 12 -2.99 -11.26 -8.28
C GLY A 12 -1.60 -11.29 -7.61
N GLU A 13 -1.50 -10.93 -6.34
CA GLU A 13 -0.24 -11.06 -5.59
C GLU A 13 0.17 -12.53 -5.45
N PHE A 14 1.45 -12.80 -5.62
CA PHE A 14 2.02 -14.14 -5.57
C PHE A 14 3.06 -14.23 -4.45
N TYR A 15 2.93 -15.24 -3.62
CA TYR A 15 3.85 -15.52 -2.52
C TYR A 15 4.37 -16.96 -2.60
N PHE A 16 5.60 -17.18 -2.15
CA PHE A 16 6.23 -18.49 -2.08
C PHE A 16 7.30 -18.50 -0.98
N SER A 17 7.82 -19.68 -0.68
CA SER A 17 8.93 -19.84 0.26
C SER A 17 10.14 -20.39 -0.46
N SER A 18 11.32 -19.89 -0.16
CA SER A 18 12.55 -20.30 -0.84
C SER A 18 13.77 -20.27 0.07
N ASN A 19 14.68 -21.21 -0.18
CA ASN A 19 16.05 -21.20 0.34
C ASN A 19 17.10 -20.94 -0.75
N GLY A 20 16.65 -20.58 -1.95
CA GLY A 20 17.49 -20.31 -3.12
C GLY A 20 17.83 -18.85 -3.34
N HIS A 21 17.17 -17.95 -2.63
CA HIS A 21 17.38 -16.51 -2.71
C HIS A 21 18.02 -15.96 -1.42
N PRO A 22 18.68 -14.79 -1.46
CA PRO A 22 19.20 -14.15 -0.24
C PRO A 22 18.11 -13.95 0.80
N GLY A 23 18.30 -14.49 1.99
CA GLY A 23 17.32 -14.52 3.05
C GLY A 23 17.93 -14.41 4.43
N MET A 24 17.12 -14.68 5.45
CA MET A 24 17.48 -14.59 6.87
C MET A 24 17.75 -15.95 7.49
N GLY A 25 17.17 -17.02 6.93
CA GLY A 25 17.21 -18.35 7.49
C GLY A 25 17.34 -19.48 6.49
N GLY A 26 16.58 -20.53 6.69
CA GLY A 26 16.44 -21.65 5.75
C GLY A 26 15.45 -21.31 4.65
N LEU A 27 14.19 -21.70 4.78
CA LEU A 27 13.10 -21.22 3.93
C LEU A 27 12.68 -19.84 4.40
N ASP A 28 12.65 -18.87 3.50
CA ASP A 28 12.13 -17.54 3.73
C ASP A 28 10.92 -17.27 2.83
N LEU A 29 10.00 -16.44 3.31
CA LEU A 29 8.82 -15.98 2.59
C LEU A 29 9.19 -14.84 1.63
N PHE A 30 8.76 -14.96 0.37
CA PHE A 30 8.96 -13.99 -0.69
C PHE A 30 7.62 -13.60 -1.31
N GLN A 31 7.54 -12.34 -1.74
CA GLN A 31 6.53 -11.84 -2.65
C GLN A 31 7.13 -11.73 -4.05
N ALA A 32 6.39 -12.13 -5.06
CA ALA A 32 6.76 -11.92 -6.46
C ALA A 32 5.69 -11.07 -7.15
N GLU A 33 6.12 -10.03 -7.81
CA GLU A 33 5.28 -9.13 -8.58
C GLU A 33 5.73 -9.10 -10.03
N GLN A 34 4.78 -9.08 -10.95
CA GLN A 34 5.07 -8.95 -12.38
C GLN A 34 4.68 -7.56 -12.84
N ASP A 35 5.62 -6.84 -13.44
CA ASP A 35 5.37 -5.53 -14.02
C ASP A 35 4.60 -5.62 -15.35
N SER A 36 4.22 -4.47 -15.91
CA SER A 36 3.50 -4.38 -17.19
C SER A 36 4.29 -4.90 -18.40
N THR A 37 5.60 -5.11 -18.26
CA THR A 37 6.49 -5.69 -19.29
C THR A 37 6.62 -7.20 -19.16
N GLY A 38 6.07 -7.79 -18.10
CA GLY A 38 6.18 -9.21 -17.80
C GLY A 38 7.42 -9.58 -16.99
N GLN A 39 8.21 -8.62 -16.53
CA GLN A 39 9.37 -8.88 -15.69
C GLN A 39 8.96 -9.10 -14.23
N TRP A 40 9.52 -10.14 -13.61
CA TRP A 40 9.28 -10.45 -12.21
C TRP A 40 10.28 -9.75 -11.29
N THR A 41 9.75 -9.16 -10.23
CA THR A 41 10.52 -8.63 -9.10
C THR A 41 10.23 -9.47 -7.86
N LEU A 42 11.28 -9.89 -7.16
CA LEU A 42 11.17 -10.69 -5.95
C LEU A 42 11.53 -9.82 -4.75
N THR A 43 10.69 -9.85 -3.74
CA THR A 43 10.87 -9.13 -2.47
C THR A 43 10.88 -10.12 -1.33
N ASN A 44 11.98 -10.20 -0.58
CA ASN A 44 12.01 -10.93 0.70
C ASN A 44 11.16 -10.16 1.72
N LEU A 45 10.22 -10.83 2.39
CA LEU A 45 9.31 -10.17 3.34
C LEU A 45 10.02 -9.66 4.60
N GLY A 46 11.23 -10.17 4.89
CA GLY A 46 12.03 -9.73 6.01
C GLY A 46 11.40 -9.96 7.38
N TYR A 47 12.04 -9.44 8.42
CA TYR A 47 11.49 -9.46 9.77
C TYR A 47 10.25 -8.53 9.86
N PRO A 48 9.17 -8.91 10.56
CA PRO A 48 9.02 -10.09 11.41
C PRO A 48 8.50 -11.36 10.72
N MET A 49 8.22 -11.31 9.42
CA MET A 49 7.68 -12.46 8.68
C MET A 49 8.72 -13.57 8.57
N ASN A 50 9.95 -13.23 8.22
CA ASN A 50 11.08 -14.13 8.15
C ASN A 50 11.96 -14.09 9.40
N SER A 51 12.66 -15.18 9.66
CA SER A 51 13.52 -15.39 10.83
C SER A 51 14.80 -16.15 10.45
N ALA A 52 15.65 -16.49 11.44
CA ALA A 52 16.78 -17.38 11.21
C ALA A 52 16.40 -18.87 11.06
N GLY A 53 15.13 -19.21 11.23
CA GLY A 53 14.58 -20.55 11.01
C GLY A 53 14.06 -20.76 9.60
N ASP A 54 13.19 -21.75 9.42
CA ASP A 54 12.38 -21.92 8.22
C ASP A 54 11.04 -21.20 8.42
N ASP A 55 10.65 -20.36 7.46
CA ASP A 55 9.39 -19.63 7.44
C ASP A 55 8.69 -19.93 6.11
N PHE A 56 7.50 -20.56 6.16
CA PHE A 56 6.90 -21.12 4.95
C PHE A 56 5.37 -21.21 5.00
N GLY A 57 4.76 -21.49 3.84
CA GLY A 57 3.35 -21.83 3.73
C GLY A 57 2.42 -20.67 4.07
N MET A 58 2.73 -19.44 3.62
CA MET A 58 1.92 -18.26 3.87
C MET A 58 0.57 -18.35 3.18
N THR A 59 -0.49 -18.04 3.93
CA THR A 59 -1.86 -17.99 3.45
C THR A 59 -2.56 -16.73 3.95
N PHE A 60 -3.54 -16.24 3.19
CA PHE A 60 -4.30 -15.04 3.53
C PHE A 60 -5.77 -15.33 3.75
N GLU A 61 -6.42 -14.58 4.61
CA GLU A 61 -7.86 -14.61 4.81
C GLU A 61 -8.56 -13.75 3.74
N GLY A 62 -8.90 -14.37 2.61
CA GLY A 62 -9.55 -13.69 1.49
C GLY A 62 -8.73 -12.50 0.98
N LEU A 63 -9.33 -11.31 0.97
CA LEU A 63 -8.66 -10.04 0.56
C LEU A 63 -8.04 -9.27 1.72
N HIS A 64 -8.18 -9.74 2.96
CA HIS A 64 -7.60 -9.08 4.13
C HIS A 64 -6.08 -9.25 4.18
N ASN A 65 -5.37 -8.24 4.67
CA ASN A 65 -3.92 -8.26 4.87
C ASN A 65 -3.56 -8.97 6.19
N ARG A 66 -4.18 -10.10 6.44
CA ARG A 66 -3.93 -10.99 7.58
C ARG A 66 -4.06 -12.44 7.17
N GLY A 67 -3.42 -13.32 7.93
CA GLY A 67 -3.43 -14.74 7.63
C GLY A 67 -2.52 -15.52 8.55
N PHE A 68 -1.99 -16.62 8.02
CA PHE A 68 -1.16 -17.56 8.76
C PHE A 68 0.05 -17.97 7.92
N PHE A 69 1.12 -18.34 8.61
CA PHE A 69 2.28 -19.00 8.02
C PHE A 69 2.87 -19.98 9.02
N SER A 70 3.67 -20.92 8.53
CA SER A 70 4.37 -21.91 9.34
C SER A 70 5.81 -21.46 9.59
N THR A 71 6.32 -21.76 10.79
CA THR A 71 7.71 -21.41 11.15
C THR A 71 8.27 -22.36 12.19
N ASN A 72 9.57 -22.63 12.16
CA ASN A 72 10.28 -23.33 13.23
C ASN A 72 11.16 -22.40 14.08
N ARG A 73 10.94 -21.08 14.00
CA ARG A 73 11.69 -20.09 14.78
C ARG A 73 11.71 -20.40 16.27
N GLY A 74 12.90 -20.37 16.86
CA GLY A 74 13.09 -20.59 18.29
C GLY A 74 13.08 -22.05 18.76
N ASN A 75 12.65 -23.01 17.93
CA ASN A 75 12.44 -24.39 18.36
C ASN A 75 13.35 -25.43 17.66
N GLY A 76 14.12 -25.03 16.65
CA GLY A 76 14.92 -25.95 15.85
C GLY A 76 14.10 -26.81 14.87
N ARG A 77 14.80 -27.60 14.04
CA ARG A 77 14.17 -28.43 13.00
C ARG A 77 13.18 -29.43 13.57
N GLY A 78 12.01 -29.54 12.94
CA GLY A 78 10.99 -30.53 13.26
C GLY A 78 9.98 -30.08 14.30
N TRP A 79 10.00 -28.82 14.72
CA TRP A 79 9.02 -28.24 15.63
C TRP A 79 8.33 -27.03 14.99
N ASP A 80 7.65 -27.29 13.87
CA ASP A 80 6.92 -26.27 13.16
C ASP A 80 5.68 -25.84 13.94
N GLN A 81 5.41 -24.55 13.93
CA GLN A 81 4.25 -23.94 14.54
C GLN A 81 3.58 -23.02 13.52
N ILE A 82 2.27 -22.84 13.67
CA ILE A 82 1.51 -21.90 12.86
C ILE A 82 1.43 -20.57 13.61
N MET A 83 1.83 -19.51 12.95
CA MET A 83 1.71 -18.13 13.45
C MET A 83 0.69 -17.37 12.62
N SER A 84 -0.06 -16.51 13.27
CA SER A 84 -0.90 -15.51 12.59
C SER A 84 -0.12 -14.23 12.35
N PHE A 85 -0.47 -13.55 11.28
CA PHE A 85 0.03 -12.19 10.99
C PHE A 85 -1.13 -11.27 10.65
N GLU A 86 -0.94 -10.00 10.89
CA GLU A 86 -1.81 -8.93 10.43
C GLU A 86 -0.93 -7.75 10.01
N CYS A 87 -1.02 -7.39 8.73
CA CYS A 87 -0.37 -6.20 8.19
C CYS A 87 -1.40 -5.08 8.21
N PRO A 88 -1.23 -4.03 9.01
CA PRO A 88 -2.17 -2.92 9.03
C PRO A 88 -2.25 -2.29 7.64
N GLU A 89 -3.46 -2.04 7.18
CA GLU A 89 -3.67 -1.26 5.97
C GLU A 89 -3.19 0.17 6.21
N ILE A 90 -2.20 0.61 5.46
CA ILE A 90 -1.76 2.00 5.49
C ILE A 90 -2.75 2.80 4.66
N VAL A 91 -3.77 3.37 5.30
CA VAL A 91 -4.67 4.32 4.67
C VAL A 91 -3.99 5.67 4.60
N GLN A 92 -3.62 6.06 3.40
CA GLN A 92 -3.09 7.41 3.14
C GLN A 92 -4.24 8.35 2.80
N SER A 93 -4.14 9.59 3.20
CA SER A 93 -5.14 10.60 2.87
C SER A 93 -4.50 11.93 2.51
N ILE A 94 -5.09 12.59 1.52
CA ILE A 94 -4.79 13.99 1.18
C ILE A 94 -5.77 14.86 1.98
N LYS A 95 -5.22 15.85 2.68
CA LYS A 95 -5.98 16.93 3.31
C LYS A 95 -5.61 18.23 2.63
N GLY A 96 -6.59 19.09 2.41
CA GLY A 96 -6.35 20.40 1.83
C GLY A 96 -7.44 21.39 2.20
N TRP A 97 -7.18 22.65 1.90
CA TRP A 97 -8.10 23.75 2.09
C TRP A 97 -8.18 24.58 0.82
N VAL A 98 -9.37 25.05 0.49
CA VAL A 98 -9.61 25.98 -0.61
C VAL A 98 -9.99 27.32 -0.01
N TYR A 99 -9.17 28.34 -0.26
CA TYR A 99 -9.37 29.70 0.21
C TYR A 99 -9.00 30.71 -0.87
N GLU A 100 -9.52 31.92 -0.78
CA GLU A 100 -9.12 33.02 -1.65
C GLU A 100 -7.78 33.64 -1.23
N LYS A 101 -7.22 34.50 -2.07
CA LYS A 101 -5.91 35.14 -1.83
C LYS A 101 -5.81 35.87 -0.51
N ASP A 102 -6.92 36.44 -0.04
CA ASP A 102 -7.01 37.21 1.22
C ASP A 102 -7.28 36.30 2.44
N GLY A 103 -7.34 34.97 2.25
CA GLY A 103 -7.45 33.97 3.32
C GLY A 103 -8.87 33.60 3.74
N TYR A 104 -9.89 34.04 3.00
CA TYR A 104 -11.28 33.62 3.28
C TYR A 104 -11.55 32.23 2.68
N GLU A 105 -12.23 31.40 3.45
CA GLU A 105 -12.62 30.06 3.01
C GLU A 105 -13.64 30.13 1.88
N LEU A 106 -13.54 29.16 0.94
CA LEU A 106 -14.45 29.05 -0.20
C LEU A 106 -15.28 27.77 -0.09
N PRO A 107 -16.35 27.74 0.74
CA PRO A 107 -17.15 26.54 1.02
C PRO A 107 -17.93 26.01 -0.21
N GLU A 108 -18.14 26.84 -1.23
CA GLU A 108 -18.76 26.44 -2.50
C GLU A 108 -17.78 25.92 -3.54
N ALA A 109 -16.50 25.87 -3.20
CA ALA A 109 -15.48 25.35 -4.10
C ALA A 109 -15.65 23.83 -4.29
N LEU A 110 -15.18 23.37 -5.44
CA LEU A 110 -15.10 21.95 -5.78
C LEU A 110 -13.65 21.60 -6.08
N VAL A 111 -13.24 20.42 -5.65
CA VAL A 111 -11.94 19.88 -5.97
C VAL A 111 -12.12 18.63 -6.84
N TYR A 112 -11.60 18.67 -8.05
CA TYR A 112 -11.52 17.51 -8.92
C TYR A 112 -10.17 16.83 -8.69
N MET A 113 -10.17 15.52 -8.46
CA MET A 113 -8.97 14.73 -8.26
C MET A 113 -8.88 13.65 -9.31
N VAL A 114 -7.78 13.63 -10.06
CA VAL A 114 -7.50 12.65 -11.11
C VAL A 114 -6.18 11.96 -10.80
N GLY A 115 -6.22 10.62 -10.74
CA GLY A 115 -5.03 9.78 -10.55
C GLY A 115 -4.54 9.17 -11.86
N ASN A 116 -3.23 8.88 -11.94
CA ASN A 116 -2.64 8.16 -13.07
C ASN A 116 -3.10 6.68 -13.13
N ASP A 117 -3.76 6.19 -12.08
CA ASP A 117 -4.41 4.87 -12.01
C ASP A 117 -5.85 4.86 -12.59
N GLY A 118 -6.32 5.98 -13.15
CA GLY A 118 -7.69 6.16 -13.65
C GLY A 118 -8.68 6.68 -12.61
N THR A 119 -8.25 6.97 -11.38
CA THR A 119 -9.09 7.61 -10.37
C THR A 119 -9.60 8.97 -10.89
N ASN A 120 -10.91 9.22 -10.78
CA ASN A 120 -11.53 10.49 -11.14
C ASN A 120 -12.65 10.80 -10.14
N LEU A 121 -12.39 11.73 -9.24
CA LEU A 121 -13.28 12.09 -8.14
C LEU A 121 -13.61 13.58 -8.17
N LYS A 122 -14.83 13.89 -7.76
CA LYS A 122 -15.30 15.25 -7.51
C LYS A 122 -15.59 15.38 -6.01
N LEU A 123 -14.83 16.23 -5.35
CA LEU A 123 -14.89 16.45 -3.91
C LEU A 123 -15.56 17.80 -3.62
N SER A 124 -16.49 17.81 -2.69
CA SER A 124 -17.03 19.05 -2.11
C SER A 124 -16.20 19.42 -0.89
N VAL A 125 -15.91 20.69 -0.72
CA VAL A 125 -15.25 21.18 0.48
C VAL A 125 -16.26 21.38 1.62
N ARG A 126 -15.79 21.34 2.85
CA ARG A 126 -16.57 21.64 4.06
C ARG A 126 -16.80 23.14 4.20
N SER A 127 -17.58 23.52 5.19
CA SER A 127 -17.86 24.95 5.48
C SER A 127 -16.62 25.77 5.83
N ASP A 128 -15.57 25.12 6.32
CA ASP A 128 -14.25 25.70 6.62
C ASP A 128 -13.29 25.66 5.42
N GLY A 129 -13.80 25.35 4.21
CA GLY A 129 -13.00 25.20 3.01
C GLY A 129 -12.14 23.94 2.94
N SER A 130 -12.18 23.07 3.95
CA SER A 130 -11.35 21.87 4.02
C SER A 130 -11.94 20.70 3.21
N PHE A 131 -11.06 19.81 2.77
CA PHE A 131 -11.43 18.50 2.24
C PHE A 131 -10.44 17.44 2.71
N VAL A 132 -10.90 16.19 2.75
CA VAL A 132 -10.07 15.00 3.04
C VAL A 132 -10.50 13.91 2.08
N GLN A 133 -9.53 13.26 1.46
CA GLN A 133 -9.76 12.13 0.56
C GLN A 133 -8.72 11.03 0.80
N GLU A 134 -9.18 9.80 0.97
CA GLU A 134 -8.32 8.63 0.97
C GLU A 134 -7.72 8.40 -0.41
N VAL A 135 -6.45 8.03 -0.45
CA VAL A 135 -5.67 7.86 -1.68
C VAL A 135 -4.89 6.55 -1.64
N LYS A 136 -4.58 6.03 -2.82
CA LYS A 136 -3.78 4.83 -2.96
C LYS A 136 -2.29 5.18 -2.92
N PRO A 137 -1.44 4.32 -2.34
CA PRO A 137 0.01 4.46 -2.42
C PRO A 137 0.48 4.34 -3.88
N HIS A 138 1.61 4.95 -4.19
CA HIS A 138 2.26 4.93 -5.50
C HIS A 138 1.40 5.44 -6.67
N VAL A 139 0.42 6.29 -6.39
CA VAL A 139 -0.40 6.96 -7.41
C VAL A 139 -0.11 8.45 -7.38
N ASP A 140 0.13 9.04 -8.56
CA ASP A 140 0.26 10.48 -8.73
C ASP A 140 -1.11 11.08 -8.98
N TYR A 141 -1.46 12.10 -8.23
CA TYR A 141 -2.74 12.79 -8.33
C TYR A 141 -2.57 14.23 -8.80
N VAL A 142 -3.51 14.66 -9.62
CA VAL A 142 -3.71 16.05 -10.00
C VAL A 142 -4.99 16.55 -9.35
N LEU A 143 -4.87 17.60 -8.55
CA LEU A 143 -6.00 18.30 -7.95
C LEU A 143 -6.29 19.58 -8.73
N LEU A 144 -7.56 19.82 -9.04
CA LEU A 144 -8.04 21.04 -9.65
C LEU A 144 -9.11 21.68 -8.77
N GLY A 145 -8.75 22.73 -8.05
CA GLY A 145 -9.69 23.55 -7.30
C GLY A 145 -10.44 24.52 -8.20
N THR A 146 -11.76 24.56 -8.09
CA THR A 146 -12.62 25.46 -8.86
C THR A 146 -13.66 26.11 -7.95
N CYS A 147 -13.90 27.40 -8.13
CA CYS A 147 -14.98 28.13 -7.48
C CYS A 147 -15.54 29.20 -8.43
N LYS A 148 -16.86 29.40 -8.41
CA LYS A 148 -17.51 30.37 -9.28
C LYS A 148 -16.98 31.79 -9.00
N GLY A 149 -16.48 32.45 -10.04
CA GLY A 149 -15.92 33.80 -9.95
C GLY A 149 -14.43 33.86 -9.64
N TYR A 150 -13.76 32.72 -9.49
CA TYR A 150 -12.33 32.62 -9.22
C TYR A 150 -11.60 31.85 -10.32
N LEU A 151 -10.30 32.08 -10.44
CA LEU A 151 -9.45 31.30 -11.35
C LEU A 151 -9.22 29.90 -10.76
N ASN A 152 -9.22 28.89 -11.62
CA ASN A 152 -8.92 27.52 -11.23
C ASN A 152 -7.46 27.38 -10.77
N HIS A 153 -7.25 26.59 -9.73
CA HIS A 153 -5.92 26.25 -9.22
C HIS A 153 -5.62 24.78 -9.43
N LYS A 154 -4.46 24.46 -10.02
CA LYS A 154 -3.98 23.11 -10.26
C LYS A 154 -2.84 22.79 -9.29
N GLN A 155 -2.89 21.65 -8.62
CA GLN A 155 -1.85 21.11 -7.77
C GLN A 155 -1.54 19.66 -8.18
N GLU A 156 -0.26 19.32 -8.27
CA GLU A 156 0.19 17.94 -8.50
C GLU A 156 0.76 17.37 -7.20
N ILE A 157 0.38 16.13 -6.86
CA ILE A 157 0.79 15.44 -5.64
C ILE A 157 1.20 14.02 -6.00
N SER A 158 2.43 13.66 -5.67
CA SER A 158 2.92 12.27 -5.74
C SER A 158 2.83 11.63 -4.36
N ILE A 159 2.21 10.47 -4.29
CA ILE A 159 2.06 9.70 -3.06
C ILE A 159 3.21 8.70 -2.96
N ASP A 160 4.16 8.99 -2.09
CA ASP A 160 5.26 8.11 -1.75
C ASP A 160 4.90 7.31 -0.48
N THR A 161 5.43 6.08 -0.36
CA THR A 161 5.25 5.22 0.82
C THR A 161 6.03 5.68 2.04
N SER A 162 6.95 6.62 1.90
CA SER A 162 7.60 7.25 3.04
C SER A 162 6.57 8.11 3.79
N SER A 163 5.98 7.52 4.81
CA SER A 163 4.94 8.06 5.66
C SER A 163 5.39 9.32 6.40
N VAL A 164 5.29 10.47 5.78
CA VAL A 164 5.34 11.76 6.47
C VAL A 164 4.13 12.57 6.04
N SER A 165 3.26 12.89 7.00
CA SER A 165 2.21 13.90 6.80
C SER A 165 2.86 15.16 6.25
N ARG A 166 2.58 15.49 5.01
CA ARG A 166 2.84 16.82 4.46
C ARG A 166 1.52 17.57 4.52
N GLU A 167 1.45 18.53 5.42
CA GLU A 167 0.40 19.55 5.47
C GLU A 167 0.61 20.57 4.36
#